data_a3e7a206ea75d6a6bd7d3528fb4019ea
#
_entry.id   a3e7a206ea75d6a6bd7d3528fb4019ea
#
_cell.length_a   1.000
_cell.length_b   1.000
_cell.length_c   1.000
_cell.angle_alpha   90.00
_cell.angle_beta   90.00
_cell.angle_gamma   90.00
#
_symmetry.space_group_name_H-M   'P 1'
#
loop_
_entity.id
_entity.type
_entity.pdbx_description
1 polymer ?
#
loop_
_entity_poly.entity_id
_entity_poly.type
_entity_poly.pdbx_seq_one_letter_code
_entity_poly.pdbx_strand_id
1 'polypeptide(L)'
;FLFIRTTLPSTKTPNKFDELLDIINKNYVDSIDYKAVEGKAVNHLLSSLDPHSVYISNEDIQAANEPLLGSFSGIGVEFYLVHDTITVVSPISGGPSELAGIKSGDKIIKINDTIVAGVKITNLDVFKKLRGEKGSTVKLGVQRNQTLLPAIVLKRDDIKVKSVEPAVMIDSITGFLKINSFGENTYDEFYTQLNALKAKRIQNLVIDLRQNTGGFLEIAVK
;
A
#
# COMPACT_ATOMS: atom_id res chain seq x y z
N PHE A 1 9.39 13.21 -46.59
CA PHE A 1 9.15 14.46 -45.85
C PHE A 1 9.88 14.41 -44.52
N LEU A 2 10.97 15.19 -44.44
CA LEU A 2 11.81 15.32 -43.24
C LEU A 2 11.23 16.42 -42.36
N PHE A 3 10.63 16.08 -41.22
CA PHE A 3 10.23 17.08 -40.23
C PHE A 3 11.44 17.43 -39.36
N ILE A 4 12.08 18.57 -39.61
CA ILE A 4 13.06 19.16 -38.70
C ILE A 4 12.28 19.85 -37.59
N ARG A 5 12.27 19.25 -36.39
CA ARG A 5 11.79 19.89 -35.17
C ARG A 5 12.87 20.88 -34.70
N THR A 6 12.75 22.13 -35.08
CA THR A 6 13.55 23.19 -34.47
C THR A 6 13.05 23.40 -33.04
N THR A 7 13.81 22.93 -32.07
CA THR A 7 13.65 23.35 -30.69
C THR A 7 14.11 24.79 -30.55
N LEU A 8 13.14 25.73 -30.51
CA LEU A 8 13.42 27.09 -30.09
C LEU A 8 14.05 27.05 -28.68
N PRO A 9 15.13 27.82 -28.42
CA PRO A 9 15.64 27.96 -27.07
C PRO A 9 14.54 28.55 -26.21
N SER A 10 14.03 27.79 -25.24
CA SER A 10 13.12 28.30 -24.23
C SER A 10 13.90 29.33 -23.42
N THR A 11 13.64 30.60 -23.68
CA THR A 11 13.99 31.67 -22.72
C THR A 11 13.11 31.44 -21.50
N LYS A 12 13.64 30.70 -20.51
CA LYS A 12 13.00 30.55 -19.21
C LYS A 12 12.91 31.94 -18.59
N THR A 13 11.77 32.59 -18.74
CA THR A 13 11.40 33.64 -17.77
C THR A 13 11.37 32.95 -16.40
N PRO A 14 12.10 33.46 -15.41
CA PRO A 14 12.10 32.86 -14.09
C PRO A 14 10.65 32.78 -13.61
N ASN A 15 10.24 31.56 -13.24
CA ASN A 15 8.92 31.32 -12.68
C ASN A 15 8.93 31.95 -11.28
N LYS A 16 7.84 32.61 -10.87
CA LYS A 16 7.68 33.17 -9.51
C LYS A 16 8.01 32.16 -8.40
N PHE A 17 7.81 30.89 -8.67
CA PHE A 17 8.16 29.82 -7.74
C PHE A 17 9.68 29.64 -7.60
N ASP A 18 10.40 29.69 -8.70
CA ASP A 18 11.87 29.60 -8.69
C ASP A 18 12.47 30.84 -7.99
N GLU A 19 11.93 32.05 -8.25
CA GLU A 19 12.33 33.27 -7.56
C GLU A 19 12.07 33.22 -6.05
N LEU A 20 10.91 32.67 -5.65
CA LEU A 20 10.57 32.49 -4.23
C LEU A 20 11.54 31.54 -3.54
N LEU A 21 11.85 30.39 -4.16
CA LEU A 21 12.83 29.45 -3.63
C LEU A 21 14.22 30.06 -3.50
N ASP A 22 14.64 30.87 -4.47
CA ASP A 22 15.91 31.60 -4.44
C ASP A 22 15.97 32.63 -3.30
N ILE A 23 14.87 33.37 -3.09
CA ILE A 23 14.75 34.35 -1.99
C ILE A 23 14.85 33.65 -0.64
N ILE A 24 14.12 32.54 -0.49
CA ILE A 24 14.14 31.74 0.73
C ILE A 24 15.56 31.21 0.99
N ASN A 25 16.21 30.67 -0.03
CA ASN A 25 17.57 30.15 0.10
C ASN A 25 18.60 31.20 0.54
N LYS A 26 18.44 32.42 0.04
CA LYS A 26 19.43 33.50 0.29
C LYS A 26 19.19 34.23 1.60
N ASN A 27 17.93 34.27 2.08
CA ASN A 27 17.55 35.22 3.14
C ASN A 27 16.92 34.54 4.38
N TYR A 28 16.59 33.24 4.31
CA TYR A 28 16.01 32.56 5.46
C TYR A 28 17.09 32.27 6.52
N VAL A 29 16.69 32.41 7.79
CA VAL A 29 17.62 32.37 8.94
C VAL A 29 18.20 30.97 9.19
N ASP A 30 17.39 29.92 8.91
CA ASP A 30 17.77 28.53 9.10
C ASP A 30 18.06 27.83 7.77
N SER A 31 18.87 26.78 7.81
CA SER A 31 19.08 25.91 6.65
C SER A 31 17.80 25.17 6.29
N ILE A 32 17.41 25.21 5.02
CA ILE A 32 16.18 24.59 4.53
C ILE A 32 16.52 23.29 3.81
N ASP A 33 15.82 22.23 4.16
CA ASP A 33 15.77 21.00 3.36
C ASP A 33 14.88 21.24 2.13
N TYR A 34 15.52 21.57 1.01
CA TYR A 34 14.85 21.84 -0.28
C TYR A 34 13.96 20.69 -0.71
N LYS A 35 14.43 19.46 -0.57
CA LYS A 35 13.71 18.26 -1.00
C LYS A 35 12.43 18.08 -0.22
N ALA A 36 12.47 18.37 1.09
CA ALA A 36 11.27 18.31 1.93
C ALA A 36 10.28 19.44 1.61
N VAL A 37 10.77 20.65 1.30
CA VAL A 37 9.92 21.79 0.93
C VAL A 37 9.29 21.56 -0.45
N GLU A 38 10.06 21.09 -1.43
CA GLU A 38 9.56 20.73 -2.76
C GLU A 38 8.45 19.68 -2.69
N GLY A 39 8.67 18.59 -1.97
CA GLY A 39 7.68 17.54 -1.79
C GLY A 39 6.36 18.05 -1.17
N LYS A 40 6.44 18.93 -0.16
CA LYS A 40 5.25 19.58 0.44
C LYS A 40 4.54 20.48 -0.55
N ALA A 41 5.27 21.25 -1.35
CA ALA A 41 4.70 22.16 -2.35
C ALA A 41 3.98 21.39 -3.46
N VAL A 42 4.59 20.31 -3.96
CA VAL A 42 3.98 19.42 -4.96
C VAL A 42 2.71 18.77 -4.41
N ASN A 43 2.75 18.23 -3.19
CA ASN A 43 1.57 17.64 -2.55
C ASN A 43 0.44 18.66 -2.38
N HIS A 44 0.76 19.90 -1.97
CA HIS A 44 -0.24 20.94 -1.81
C HIS A 44 -0.86 21.34 -3.15
N LEU A 45 -0.05 21.45 -4.21
CA LEU A 45 -0.53 21.72 -5.56
C LEU A 45 -1.49 20.65 -6.04
N LEU A 46 -1.11 19.38 -5.91
CA LEU A 46 -1.92 18.24 -6.36
C LEU A 46 -3.21 18.11 -5.55
N SER A 47 -3.17 18.36 -4.24
CA SER A 47 -4.36 18.33 -3.38
C SER A 47 -5.43 19.38 -3.76
N SER A 48 -5.07 20.40 -4.54
CA SER A 48 -5.99 21.39 -5.07
C SER A 48 -6.68 20.97 -6.37
N LEU A 49 -6.27 19.85 -7.00
CA LEU A 49 -6.85 19.33 -8.25
C LEU A 49 -8.01 18.37 -7.95
N ASP A 50 -7.70 17.12 -7.65
CA ASP A 50 -8.70 16.09 -7.38
C ASP A 50 -8.13 15.05 -6.37
N PRO A 51 -9.00 14.24 -5.74
CA PRO A 51 -8.56 13.24 -4.74
C PRO A 51 -7.67 12.12 -5.30
N HIS A 52 -7.59 11.94 -6.63
CA HIS A 52 -6.81 10.90 -7.28
C HIS A 52 -5.42 11.38 -7.67
N SER A 53 -5.20 12.71 -7.65
CA SER A 53 -3.90 13.31 -7.95
C SER A 53 -3.01 13.30 -6.71
N VAL A 54 -2.12 12.31 -6.61
CA VAL A 54 -1.22 12.10 -5.46
C VAL A 54 0.22 12.03 -5.92
N TYR A 55 1.12 12.74 -5.25
CA TYR A 55 2.56 12.61 -5.44
C TYR A 55 3.10 11.50 -4.55
N ILE A 56 3.75 10.52 -5.16
CA ILE A 56 4.47 9.45 -4.47
C ILE A 56 5.97 9.73 -4.63
N SER A 57 6.68 9.93 -3.54
CA SER A 57 8.13 10.16 -3.58
C SER A 57 8.87 8.90 -4.03
N ASN A 58 10.09 9.04 -4.56
CA ASN A 58 10.90 7.87 -4.92
C ASN A 58 11.18 6.95 -3.73
N GLU A 59 11.17 7.49 -2.52
CA GLU A 59 11.36 6.74 -1.27
C GLU A 59 10.11 5.91 -0.92
N ASP A 60 8.94 6.40 -1.31
CA ASP A 60 7.66 5.78 -1.01
C ASP A 60 7.11 4.91 -2.16
N ILE A 61 7.68 5.03 -3.39
CA ILE A 61 7.19 4.32 -4.58
C ILE A 61 7.27 2.80 -4.41
N GLN A 62 8.31 2.31 -3.75
CA GLN A 62 8.47 0.89 -3.46
C GLN A 62 7.36 0.40 -2.52
N ALA A 63 7.11 1.14 -1.44
CA ALA A 63 6.05 0.82 -0.49
C ALA A 63 4.65 0.91 -1.12
N ALA A 64 4.44 1.85 -2.05
CA ALA A 64 3.18 2.00 -2.77
C ALA A 64 2.94 0.84 -3.77
N ASN A 65 3.99 0.33 -4.40
CA ASN A 65 3.91 -0.76 -5.38
C ASN A 65 3.94 -2.16 -4.75
N GLU A 66 4.44 -2.31 -3.53
CA GLU A 66 4.54 -3.62 -2.87
C GLU A 66 3.25 -4.47 -2.91
N PRO A 67 2.04 -3.93 -2.69
CA PRO A 67 0.82 -4.75 -2.79
C PRO A 67 0.60 -5.35 -4.18
N LEU A 68 1.16 -4.72 -5.23
CA LEU A 68 1.07 -5.18 -6.61
C LEU A 68 2.18 -6.19 -6.97
N LEU A 69 3.28 -6.24 -6.21
CA LEU A 69 4.37 -7.21 -6.38
C LEU A 69 4.03 -8.60 -5.82
N GLY A 70 2.80 -8.79 -5.29
CA GLY A 70 2.28 -10.07 -4.79
C GLY A 70 2.89 -10.53 -3.47
N SER A 71 3.84 -9.80 -2.88
CA SER A 71 4.37 -10.04 -1.55
C SER A 71 5.05 -8.79 -0.97
N PHE A 72 5.04 -8.69 0.35
CA PHE A 72 5.81 -7.69 1.09
C PHE A 72 6.37 -8.28 2.37
N SER A 73 7.44 -7.71 2.88
CA SER A 73 8.01 -8.15 4.16
C SER A 73 7.47 -7.33 5.32
N GLY A 74 6.88 -8.01 6.32
CA GLY A 74 6.23 -7.36 7.44
C GLY A 74 5.61 -8.32 8.46
N ILE A 75 4.66 -7.83 9.24
CA ILE A 75 3.99 -8.63 10.27
C ILE A 75 2.71 -9.35 9.80
N GLY A 76 2.16 -9.01 8.64
CA GLY A 76 0.97 -9.64 8.09
C GLY A 76 -0.32 -9.33 8.88
N VAL A 77 -0.74 -8.06 8.85
CA VAL A 77 -2.05 -7.63 9.36
C VAL A 77 -2.74 -6.71 8.36
N GLU A 78 -4.04 -6.87 8.24
CA GLU A 78 -4.94 -5.87 7.69
C GLU A 78 -5.43 -4.96 8.82
N PHE A 79 -5.46 -3.66 8.60
CA PHE A 79 -5.84 -2.70 9.64
C PHE A 79 -6.57 -1.49 9.06
N TYR A 80 -7.33 -0.82 9.92
CA TYR A 80 -7.81 0.54 9.70
C TYR A 80 -7.32 1.46 10.82
N LEU A 81 -7.21 2.74 10.52
CA LEU A 81 -7.04 3.77 11.54
C LEU A 81 -8.41 4.22 12.03
N VAL A 82 -8.75 3.85 13.28
CA VAL A 82 -10.02 4.19 13.91
C VAL A 82 -9.72 5.06 15.13
N HIS A 83 -10.23 6.30 15.12
CA HIS A 83 -9.95 7.29 16.18
C HIS A 83 -8.44 7.38 16.49
N ASP A 84 -7.65 7.59 15.44
CA ASP A 84 -6.18 7.72 15.53
C ASP A 84 -5.49 6.52 16.22
N THR A 85 -6.04 5.33 16.01
CA THR A 85 -5.51 4.09 16.58
C THR A 85 -5.52 2.99 15.53
N ILE A 86 -4.43 2.25 15.40
CA ILE A 86 -4.30 1.11 14.50
C ILE A 86 -5.18 -0.02 15.03
N THR A 87 -6.28 -0.31 14.34
CA THR A 87 -7.21 -1.39 14.69
C THR A 87 -7.08 -2.52 13.68
N VAL A 88 -6.73 -3.70 14.17
CA VAL A 88 -6.58 -4.91 13.36
C VAL A 88 -7.95 -5.36 12.83
N VAL A 89 -8.08 -5.47 11.52
CA VAL A 89 -9.23 -6.08 10.85
C VAL A 89 -9.10 -7.59 10.89
N SER A 90 -7.97 -8.10 10.35
CA SER A 90 -7.63 -9.51 10.40
C SER A 90 -6.11 -9.71 10.31
N PRO A 91 -5.54 -10.68 11.01
CA PRO A 91 -4.19 -11.16 10.67
C PRO A 91 -4.26 -11.94 9.35
N ILE A 92 -3.20 -11.83 8.55
CA ILE A 92 -3.08 -12.61 7.30
C ILE A 92 -2.76 -14.06 7.66
N SER A 93 -3.51 -14.98 7.06
CA SER A 93 -3.39 -16.41 7.38
C SER A 93 -2.00 -16.96 7.07
N GLY A 94 -1.44 -17.71 8.03
CA GLY A 94 -0.07 -18.22 8.00
C GLY A 94 1.01 -17.18 8.27
N GLY A 95 0.64 -15.91 8.47
CA GLY A 95 1.57 -14.82 8.71
C GLY A 95 2.03 -14.71 10.18
N PRO A 96 3.09 -13.92 10.44
CA PRO A 96 3.66 -13.74 11.77
C PRO A 96 2.66 -13.30 12.83
N SER A 97 1.73 -12.42 12.47
CA SER A 97 0.71 -11.89 13.39
C SER A 97 -0.29 -12.95 13.83
N GLU A 98 -0.75 -13.80 12.92
CA GLU A 98 -1.65 -14.91 13.26
C GLU A 98 -0.95 -15.90 14.19
N LEU A 99 0.30 -16.29 13.85
CA LEU A 99 1.10 -17.21 14.66
C LEU A 99 1.39 -16.66 16.08
N ALA A 100 1.49 -15.34 16.22
CA ALA A 100 1.67 -14.68 17.52
C ALA A 100 0.36 -14.43 18.28
N GLY A 101 -0.78 -14.85 17.75
CA GLY A 101 -2.08 -14.76 18.41
C GLY A 101 -2.72 -13.37 18.37
N ILE A 102 -2.34 -12.52 17.43
CA ILE A 102 -3.06 -11.27 17.13
C ILE A 102 -4.43 -11.62 16.54
N LYS A 103 -5.45 -10.89 16.92
CA LYS A 103 -6.85 -11.15 16.55
C LYS A 103 -7.51 -9.91 15.96
N SER A 104 -8.57 -10.13 15.22
CA SER A 104 -9.48 -9.07 14.78
C SER A 104 -9.99 -8.27 15.98
N GLY A 105 -10.02 -6.95 15.84
CA GLY A 105 -10.39 -6.00 16.89
C GLY A 105 -9.27 -5.60 17.84
N ASP A 106 -8.08 -6.21 17.77
CA ASP A 106 -6.91 -5.78 18.53
C ASP A 106 -6.51 -4.36 18.15
N LYS A 107 -6.11 -3.57 19.13
CA LYS A 107 -5.57 -2.22 18.91
C LYS A 107 -4.07 -2.22 19.15
N ILE A 108 -3.30 -1.85 18.14
CA ILE A 108 -1.85 -1.67 18.29
C ILE A 108 -1.62 -0.24 18.79
N ILE A 109 -1.17 -0.11 20.02
CA ILE A 109 -0.98 1.17 20.68
C ILE A 109 0.49 1.57 20.81
N LYS A 110 1.40 0.61 20.70
CA LYS A 110 2.86 0.84 20.68
C LYS A 110 3.54 -0.04 19.63
N ILE A 111 4.58 0.50 19.01
CA ILE A 111 5.50 -0.21 18.12
C ILE A 111 6.92 0.15 18.55
N ASN A 112 7.75 -0.85 18.91
CA ASN A 112 9.11 -0.67 19.42
C ASN A 112 9.17 0.38 20.53
N ASP A 113 8.32 0.24 21.54
CA ASP A 113 8.18 1.15 22.68
C ASP A 113 7.71 2.58 22.37
N THR A 114 7.53 2.94 21.07
CA THR A 114 6.95 4.22 20.65
C THR A 114 5.43 4.13 20.66
N ILE A 115 4.76 5.10 21.29
CA ILE A 115 3.30 5.23 21.24
C ILE A 115 2.89 5.61 19.82
N VAL A 116 1.89 4.90 19.28
CA VAL A 116 1.35 5.10 17.92
C VAL A 116 -0.16 5.35 17.92
N ALA A 117 -0.79 5.38 19.08
CA ALA A 117 -2.20 5.72 19.24
C ALA A 117 -2.35 7.16 19.77
N GLY A 118 -3.28 7.94 19.21
CA GLY A 118 -3.54 9.32 19.62
C GLY A 118 -2.47 10.34 19.21
N VAL A 119 -1.67 10.03 18.19
CA VAL A 119 -0.53 10.87 17.73
C VAL A 119 -0.67 11.36 16.29
N LYS A 120 -1.88 11.25 15.72
CA LYS A 120 -2.20 11.57 14.31
C LYS A 120 -1.33 10.77 13.31
N ILE A 121 -1.12 9.49 13.62
CA ILE A 121 -0.36 8.58 12.77
C ILE A 121 -1.05 8.42 11.41
N THR A 122 -0.28 8.37 10.34
CA THR A 122 -0.78 8.10 8.99
C THR A 122 -0.62 6.62 8.61
N ASN A 123 -1.35 6.15 7.59
CA ASN A 123 -1.17 4.79 7.06
C ASN A 123 0.28 4.56 6.61
N LEU A 124 0.92 5.56 6.01
CA LEU A 124 2.32 5.47 5.58
C LEU A 124 3.26 5.26 6.77
N ASP A 125 3.04 5.98 7.88
CA ASP A 125 3.85 5.81 9.11
C ASP A 125 3.66 4.40 9.69
N VAL A 126 2.43 3.88 9.65
CA VAL A 126 2.15 2.51 10.10
C VAL A 126 2.89 1.51 9.24
N PHE A 127 2.84 1.63 7.92
CA PHE A 127 3.58 0.76 7.01
C PHE A 127 5.09 0.83 7.29
N LYS A 128 5.68 2.02 7.37
CA LYS A 128 7.11 2.21 7.68
C LYS A 128 7.54 1.56 9.01
N LYS A 129 6.65 1.48 9.99
CA LYS A 129 6.94 0.90 11.31
C LYS A 129 6.72 -0.61 11.37
N LEU A 130 5.69 -1.14 10.71
CA LEU A 130 5.33 -2.56 10.75
C LEU A 130 6.07 -3.40 9.70
N ARG A 131 6.43 -2.82 8.56
CA ARG A 131 7.28 -3.44 7.54
C ARG A 131 8.76 -3.38 7.93
N GLY A 132 9.59 -4.08 7.18
CA GLY A 132 11.04 -4.09 7.35
C GLY A 132 11.63 -5.39 6.84
N GLU A 133 12.93 -5.53 6.91
CA GLU A 133 13.65 -6.70 6.40
C GLU A 133 13.11 -8.01 6.99
N LYS A 134 13.00 -9.02 6.12
CA LYS A 134 12.65 -10.38 6.52
C LYS A 134 13.57 -10.86 7.63
N GLY A 135 12.99 -11.42 8.67
CA GLY A 135 13.72 -11.90 9.82
C GLY A 135 14.03 -10.86 10.90
N SER A 136 13.85 -9.57 10.63
CA SER A 136 13.95 -8.53 11.66
C SER A 136 12.78 -8.64 12.65
N THR A 137 12.98 -8.14 13.87
CA THR A 137 11.97 -8.20 14.92
C THR A 137 11.28 -6.86 15.12
N VAL A 138 10.02 -6.92 15.54
CA VAL A 138 9.25 -5.78 15.98
C VAL A 138 8.47 -6.13 17.24
N LYS A 139 8.44 -5.22 18.20
CA LYS A 139 7.72 -5.35 19.49
C LYS A 139 6.44 -4.56 19.44
N LEU A 140 5.30 -5.20 19.69
CA LEU A 140 3.99 -4.56 19.69
C LEU A 140 3.41 -4.47 21.09
N GLY A 141 2.88 -3.29 21.45
CA GLY A 141 1.97 -3.13 22.56
C GLY A 141 0.54 -3.21 22.03
N VAL A 142 -0.18 -4.24 22.44
CA VAL A 142 -1.52 -4.55 21.95
C VAL A 142 -2.55 -4.43 23.06
N GLN A 143 -3.67 -3.80 22.77
CA GLN A 143 -4.84 -3.73 23.64
C GLN A 143 -5.98 -4.55 23.02
N ARG A 144 -6.53 -5.48 23.81
CA ARG A 144 -7.68 -6.32 23.46
C ARG A 144 -8.79 -6.15 24.48
N ASN A 145 -10.00 -5.81 24.05
CA ASN A 145 -11.16 -5.60 24.94
C ASN A 145 -10.81 -4.69 26.14
N GLN A 146 -10.15 -3.56 25.88
CA GLN A 146 -9.67 -2.59 26.88
C GLN A 146 -8.56 -3.08 27.83
N THR A 147 -8.13 -4.33 27.70
CA THR A 147 -7.02 -4.91 28.49
C THR A 147 -5.72 -4.82 27.71
N LEU A 148 -4.67 -4.31 28.33
CA LEU A 148 -3.33 -4.31 27.76
C LEU A 148 -2.75 -5.72 27.84
N LEU A 149 -2.35 -6.26 26.70
CA LEU A 149 -1.67 -7.57 26.65
C LEU A 149 -0.18 -7.43 26.98
N PRO A 150 0.47 -8.51 27.39
CA PRO A 150 1.93 -8.57 27.40
C PRO A 150 2.49 -8.18 26.03
N ALA A 151 3.65 -7.54 26.00
CA ALA A 151 4.26 -7.14 24.74
C ALA A 151 4.50 -8.35 23.83
N ILE A 152 4.04 -8.24 22.59
CA ILE A 152 4.16 -9.29 21.57
C ILE A 152 5.37 -8.97 20.70
N VAL A 153 6.35 -9.87 20.66
CA VAL A 153 7.51 -9.74 19.78
C VAL A 153 7.28 -10.61 18.55
N LEU A 154 7.32 -10.00 17.38
CA LEU A 154 7.09 -10.61 16.09
C LEU A 154 8.37 -10.59 15.26
N LYS A 155 8.61 -11.67 14.51
CA LYS A 155 9.64 -11.70 13.48
C LYS A 155 8.97 -11.45 12.13
N ARG A 156 9.42 -10.41 11.41
CA ARG A 156 8.88 -10.10 10.08
C ARG A 156 9.18 -11.22 9.09
N ASP A 157 8.24 -11.48 8.21
CA ASP A 157 8.38 -12.48 7.15
C ASP A 157 7.75 -11.99 5.86
N ASP A 158 7.97 -12.73 4.77
CA ASP A 158 7.34 -12.46 3.49
C ASP A 158 5.86 -12.81 3.54
N ILE A 159 5.04 -11.81 3.39
CA ILE A 159 3.59 -11.92 3.39
C ILE A 159 3.12 -11.99 1.94
N LYS A 160 2.58 -13.14 1.55
CA LYS A 160 1.99 -13.32 0.23
C LYS A 160 0.62 -12.65 0.20
N VAL A 161 0.42 -11.73 -0.73
CA VAL A 161 -0.86 -11.09 -0.99
C VAL A 161 -1.45 -11.74 -2.23
N LYS A 162 -2.59 -12.40 -2.07
CA LYS A 162 -3.32 -12.97 -3.20
C LYS A 162 -4.20 -11.89 -3.83
N SER A 163 -4.02 -11.70 -5.12
CA SER A 163 -4.85 -10.80 -5.92
C SER A 163 -6.14 -11.46 -6.40
N VAL A 164 -6.16 -12.80 -6.45
CA VAL A 164 -7.32 -13.59 -6.86
C VAL A 164 -7.78 -14.49 -5.71
N GLU A 165 -9.06 -14.38 -5.37
CA GLU A 165 -9.66 -15.23 -4.33
C GLU A 165 -9.87 -16.67 -4.82
N PRO A 166 -9.95 -17.66 -3.91
CA PRO A 166 -10.26 -19.02 -4.29
C PRO A 166 -11.57 -19.09 -5.05
N ALA A 167 -11.56 -19.74 -6.21
CA ALA A 167 -12.73 -19.89 -7.04
C ALA A 167 -13.76 -20.83 -6.40
N VAL A 168 -15.04 -20.47 -6.49
CA VAL A 168 -16.16 -21.25 -5.94
C VAL A 168 -17.18 -21.57 -7.02
N MET A 169 -17.94 -22.65 -6.83
CA MET A 169 -19.13 -22.92 -7.64
C MET A 169 -20.33 -22.21 -7.02
N ILE A 170 -21.08 -21.44 -7.81
CA ILE A 170 -22.34 -20.82 -7.39
C ILE A 170 -23.49 -21.84 -7.53
N ASP A 171 -23.45 -22.62 -8.61
CA ASP A 171 -24.36 -23.69 -8.92
C ASP A 171 -23.62 -24.84 -9.62
N SER A 172 -24.34 -25.80 -10.20
CA SER A 172 -23.78 -27.00 -10.84
C SER A 172 -22.95 -26.71 -12.09
N ILE A 173 -23.13 -25.56 -12.74
CA ILE A 173 -22.51 -25.20 -14.01
C ILE A 173 -21.83 -23.82 -14.03
N THR A 174 -21.99 -23.02 -12.97
CA THR A 174 -21.48 -21.65 -12.90
C THR A 174 -20.37 -21.53 -11.87
N GLY A 175 -19.18 -21.14 -12.34
CA GLY A 175 -18.05 -20.79 -11.50
C GLY A 175 -18.05 -19.29 -11.17
N PHE A 176 -17.53 -18.95 -9.99
CA PHE A 176 -17.30 -17.56 -9.55
C PHE A 176 -15.84 -17.37 -9.17
N LEU A 177 -15.30 -16.23 -9.59
CA LEU A 177 -13.92 -15.85 -9.35
C LEU A 177 -13.85 -14.35 -9.09
N LYS A 178 -13.16 -13.92 -8.02
CA LYS A 178 -12.99 -12.52 -7.68
C LYS A 178 -11.53 -12.10 -7.80
N ILE A 179 -11.29 -10.97 -8.47
CA ILE A 179 -9.98 -10.35 -8.65
C ILE A 179 -9.96 -9.03 -7.88
N ASN A 180 -9.11 -8.93 -6.86
CA ASN A 180 -9.03 -7.78 -5.97
C ASN A 180 -8.08 -6.69 -6.49
N SER A 181 -7.06 -7.06 -7.29
CA SER A 181 -6.11 -6.15 -7.94
C SER A 181 -5.42 -6.84 -9.11
N PHE A 182 -4.71 -6.06 -9.95
CA PHE A 182 -3.90 -6.58 -11.05
C PHE A 182 -2.41 -6.46 -10.73
N GLY A 183 -1.91 -7.33 -9.84
CA GLY A 183 -0.50 -7.44 -9.47
C GLY A 183 0.26 -8.45 -10.35
N GLU A 184 1.57 -8.57 -10.13
CA GLU A 184 2.45 -9.45 -10.93
C GLU A 184 1.97 -10.90 -11.01
N ASN A 185 1.45 -11.43 -9.91
CA ASN A 185 1.03 -12.83 -9.82
C ASN A 185 -0.43 -13.07 -10.25
N THR A 186 -1.20 -12.00 -10.58
CA THR A 186 -2.65 -12.11 -10.84
C THR A 186 -2.98 -13.04 -11.98
N TYR A 187 -2.20 -12.98 -13.07
CA TYR A 187 -2.44 -13.86 -14.21
C TYR A 187 -2.29 -15.35 -13.85
N ASP A 188 -1.23 -15.71 -13.15
CA ASP A 188 -0.96 -17.11 -12.78
C ASP A 188 -1.97 -17.61 -11.73
N GLU A 189 -2.33 -16.75 -10.77
CA GLU A 189 -3.37 -17.02 -9.80
C GLU A 189 -4.74 -17.22 -10.48
N PHE A 190 -5.11 -16.32 -11.37
CA PHE A 190 -6.34 -16.41 -12.17
C PHE A 190 -6.39 -17.71 -12.98
N TYR A 191 -5.32 -17.99 -13.71
CA TYR A 191 -5.23 -19.18 -14.55
C TYR A 191 -5.35 -20.47 -13.74
N THR A 192 -4.72 -20.51 -12.55
CA THR A 192 -4.81 -21.62 -11.61
C THR A 192 -6.25 -21.84 -11.15
N GLN A 193 -6.93 -20.79 -10.73
CA GLN A 193 -8.31 -20.84 -10.26
C GLN A 193 -9.28 -21.18 -11.40
N LEU A 194 -9.08 -20.63 -12.57
CA LEU A 194 -9.89 -20.93 -13.76
C LEU A 194 -9.77 -22.41 -14.15
N ASN A 195 -8.57 -22.99 -14.11
CA ASN A 195 -8.37 -24.41 -14.41
C ASN A 195 -9.06 -25.31 -13.37
N ALA A 196 -9.03 -24.92 -12.11
CA ALA A 196 -9.77 -25.64 -11.06
C ALA A 196 -11.29 -25.63 -11.32
N LEU A 197 -11.84 -24.54 -11.83
CA LEU A 197 -13.26 -24.46 -12.25
C LEU A 197 -13.53 -25.28 -13.51
N LYS A 198 -12.64 -25.19 -14.52
CA LYS A 198 -12.76 -26.01 -15.77
C LYS A 198 -12.76 -27.50 -15.47
N ALA A 199 -11.97 -27.97 -14.51
CA ALA A 199 -11.98 -29.37 -14.09
C ALA A 199 -13.34 -29.82 -13.53
N LYS A 200 -14.14 -28.87 -13.01
CA LYS A 200 -15.53 -29.10 -12.56
C LYS A 200 -16.56 -28.99 -13.70
N ARG A 201 -16.12 -28.82 -14.96
CA ARG A 201 -16.92 -28.72 -16.16
C ARG A 201 -17.94 -27.57 -16.15
N ILE A 202 -17.51 -26.38 -15.68
CA ILE A 202 -18.34 -25.18 -15.73
C ILE A 202 -18.72 -24.83 -17.16
N GLN A 203 -19.91 -24.26 -17.34
CA GLN A 203 -20.41 -23.70 -18.59
C GLN A 203 -20.41 -22.17 -18.55
N ASN A 204 -20.55 -21.60 -17.37
CA ASN A 204 -20.59 -20.15 -17.14
C ASN A 204 -19.51 -19.74 -16.14
N LEU A 205 -18.95 -18.54 -16.34
CA LEU A 205 -18.02 -17.93 -15.41
C LEU A 205 -18.47 -16.52 -15.07
N VAL A 206 -18.55 -16.23 -13.78
CA VAL A 206 -18.76 -14.89 -13.24
C VAL A 206 -17.42 -14.40 -12.69
N ILE A 207 -16.95 -13.26 -13.20
CA ILE A 207 -15.76 -12.59 -12.69
C ILE A 207 -16.23 -11.35 -11.94
N ASP A 208 -15.89 -11.27 -10.65
CA ASP A 208 -16.20 -10.14 -9.78
C ASP A 208 -14.98 -9.20 -9.69
N LEU A 209 -15.17 -7.97 -10.18
CA LEU A 209 -14.18 -6.88 -10.09
C LEU A 209 -14.62 -5.77 -9.12
N ARG A 210 -15.66 -6.00 -8.34
CA ARG A 210 -16.11 -5.02 -7.35
C ARG A 210 -15.03 -4.83 -6.30
N GLN A 211 -14.71 -3.55 -6.00
CA GLN A 211 -13.62 -3.14 -5.10
C GLN A 211 -12.22 -3.49 -5.62
N ASN A 212 -12.09 -3.83 -6.92
CA ASN A 212 -10.77 -3.94 -7.53
C ASN A 212 -10.09 -2.57 -7.54
N THR A 213 -8.89 -2.50 -6.96
CA THR A 213 -8.14 -1.24 -6.82
C THR A 213 -7.31 -0.88 -8.05
N GLY A 214 -7.39 -1.68 -9.14
CA GLY A 214 -6.55 -1.52 -10.32
C GLY A 214 -5.22 -2.26 -10.19
N GLY A 215 -4.16 -1.72 -10.79
CA GLY A 215 -2.83 -2.29 -10.78
C GLY A 215 -2.11 -2.13 -12.13
N PHE A 216 -1.31 -3.11 -12.52
CA PHE A 216 -0.56 -3.09 -13.78
C PHE A 216 -1.47 -3.34 -14.98
N LEU A 217 -1.49 -2.38 -15.91
CA LEU A 217 -2.32 -2.47 -17.12
C LEU A 217 -1.96 -3.69 -17.98
N GLU A 218 -0.65 -3.97 -18.12
CA GLU A 218 -0.17 -5.13 -18.87
C GLU A 218 -0.63 -6.47 -18.30
N ILE A 219 -0.90 -6.54 -17.00
CA ILE A 219 -1.46 -7.74 -16.37
C ILE A 219 -2.97 -7.84 -16.61
N ALA A 220 -3.67 -6.71 -16.58
CA ALA A 220 -5.11 -6.68 -16.80
C ALA A 220 -5.52 -7.04 -18.24
N VAL A 221 -4.65 -6.80 -19.22
CA VAL A 221 -4.90 -7.10 -20.65
C VAL A 221 -4.35 -8.45 -21.12
N LYS A 222 -3.63 -9.18 -20.27
CA LYS A 222 -3.04 -10.48 -20.54
C LYS A 222 -4.06 -11.61 -20.40
#